data_41d472e28d43da478958f4c28e209194
#
_entry.id   41d472e28d43da478958f4c28e209194
#
_cell.length_a   1.000
_cell.length_b   1.000
_cell.length_c   1.000
_cell.angle_alpha   90.00
_cell.angle_beta   90.00
_cell.angle_gamma   90.00
#
_symmetry.space_group_name_H-M   'P 1'
#
loop_
_entity.id
_entity.type
_entity.pdbx_description
1 polymer ?
#
loop_
_entity_poly.entity_id
_entity_poly.type
_entity_poly.pdbx_seq_one_letter_code
_entity_poly.pdbx_strand_id
1 'polypeptide(L)' 'MMRENQGNILRVIHETGCDLKIAKEALENCNSWPDVYKYARERMQANNLGVH' A
#
# COMPACT_ATOMS: atom_id res chain seq x y z
N MET A 1 -13.09 2.60 2.51
CA MET A 1 -11.89 3.17 1.88
C MET A 1 -11.32 4.25 2.78
N MET A 2 -10.01 4.34 2.81
CA MET A 2 -9.32 5.30 3.67
C MET A 2 -8.93 6.53 2.86
N ARG A 3 -8.73 7.65 3.57
CA ARG A 3 -8.39 8.89 2.91
C ARG A 3 -6.99 8.81 2.29
N GLU A 4 -6.86 9.19 1.02
CA GLU A 4 -5.59 9.15 0.30
C GLU A 4 -4.85 10.48 0.41
N ASN A 5 -4.78 11.03 1.63
CA ASN A 5 -4.01 12.25 1.82
C ASN A 5 -2.52 11.94 1.94
N GLN A 6 -1.71 12.98 1.85
CA GLN A 6 -0.25 12.82 1.85
C GLN A 6 0.26 12.13 3.10
N GLY A 7 -0.29 12.46 4.26
CA GLY A 7 0.14 11.85 5.51
C GLY A 7 -0.11 10.35 5.54
N ASN A 8 -1.27 9.93 5.09
CA ASN A 8 -1.62 8.51 5.06
C ASN A 8 -0.77 7.76 4.03
N ILE A 9 -0.56 8.36 2.87
CA ILE A 9 0.27 7.76 1.83
C ILE A 9 1.70 7.56 2.34
N LEU A 10 2.27 8.57 2.96
CA LEU A 10 3.62 8.47 3.50
C LEU A 10 3.72 7.42 4.59
N ARG A 11 2.68 7.29 5.42
CA ARG A 11 2.66 6.27 6.44
C ARG A 11 2.72 4.87 5.85
N VAL A 12 1.94 4.62 4.81
CA VAL A 12 1.95 3.30 4.16
C VAL A 12 3.33 3.02 3.56
N ILE A 13 3.90 4.00 2.87
CA ILE A 13 5.23 3.83 2.27
C ILE A 13 6.27 3.55 3.35
N HIS A 14 6.22 4.28 4.45
CA HIS A 14 7.18 4.14 5.53
C HIS A 14 7.08 2.78 6.22
N GLU A 15 5.86 2.29 6.39
CA GLU A 15 5.64 1.04 7.11
C GLU A 15 5.86 -0.20 6.25
N THR A 16 5.60 -0.12 4.95
CA THR A 16 5.69 -1.28 4.07
C THR A 16 6.84 -1.22 3.09
N GLY A 17 7.35 -0.03 2.81
CA GLY A 17 8.38 0.15 1.80
C GLY A 17 7.85 0.10 0.37
N CYS A 18 6.55 0.20 0.18
CA CYS A 18 5.96 0.21 -1.16
C CYS A 18 6.14 1.55 -1.85
N ASP A 19 5.82 1.62 -3.14
CA ASP A 19 5.89 2.87 -3.87
C ASP A 19 4.59 3.67 -3.72
N LEU A 20 4.58 4.88 -4.26
CA LEU A 20 3.45 5.80 -4.17
C LEU A 20 2.18 5.19 -4.75
N LYS A 21 2.28 4.54 -5.89
CA LYS A 21 1.13 3.97 -6.57
C LYS A 21 0.46 2.89 -5.73
N ILE A 22 1.26 1.99 -5.15
CA ILE A 22 0.75 0.92 -4.32
C ILE A 22 0.13 1.48 -3.04
N ALA A 23 0.75 2.49 -2.44
CA ALA A 23 0.22 3.10 -1.23
C ALA A 23 -1.16 3.71 -1.48
N LYS A 24 -1.33 4.44 -2.56
CA LYS A 24 -2.62 5.04 -2.91
C LYS A 24 -3.68 3.96 -3.17
N GLU A 25 -3.29 2.94 -3.90
CA GLU A 25 -4.18 1.83 -4.22
C GLU A 25 -4.64 1.09 -2.96
N ALA A 26 -3.72 0.86 -2.03
CA ALA A 26 -4.06 0.19 -0.78
C ALA A 26 -5.06 0.99 0.05
N LEU A 27 -4.85 2.30 0.15
CA LEU A 27 -5.78 3.17 0.88
C LEU A 27 -7.15 3.20 0.22
N GLU A 28 -7.17 3.17 -1.09
CA GLU A 28 -8.41 3.20 -1.86
C GLU A 28 -9.24 1.94 -1.68
N ASN A 29 -8.59 0.80 -1.53
CA ASN A 29 -9.26 -0.50 -1.50
C ASN A 29 -9.47 -1.08 -0.10
N CYS A 30 -8.92 -0.45 0.93
CA CYS A 30 -8.98 -0.98 2.29
C CYS A 30 -9.60 0.04 3.25
N ASN A 31 -10.15 -0.45 4.36
CA ASN A 31 -10.84 0.39 5.33
C ASN A 31 -10.13 0.47 6.69
N SER A 32 -9.05 -0.26 6.87
CA SER A 32 -8.32 -0.27 8.14
C SER A 32 -6.83 -0.39 7.86
N TRP A 33 -6.01 0.06 8.84
CA TRP A 33 -4.56 0.03 8.68
C TRP A 33 -4.00 -1.38 8.51
N PRO A 34 -4.43 -2.39 9.28
CA PRO A 34 -3.94 -3.75 9.05
C PRO A 34 -4.19 -4.23 7.63
N ASP A 35 -5.37 -3.94 7.10
CA ASP A 35 -5.73 -4.34 5.74
C ASP A 35 -4.88 -3.61 4.70
N VAL A 36 -4.62 -2.32 4.93
CA VAL A 36 -3.79 -1.53 4.03
C VAL A 36 -2.38 -2.11 3.97
N TYR A 37 -1.80 -2.43 5.11
CA TYR A 37 -0.45 -2.98 5.15
C TYR A 37 -0.38 -4.34 4.47
N LYS A 38 -1.36 -5.18 4.70
CA LYS A 38 -1.44 -6.49 4.06
C LYS A 38 -1.55 -6.35 2.54
N TYR A 39 -2.46 -5.48 2.10
CA TYR A 39 -2.66 -5.22 0.68
C TYR A 39 -1.36 -4.76 0.01
N ALA A 40 -0.70 -3.78 0.61
CA ALA A 40 0.52 -3.23 0.06
C ALA A 40 1.62 -4.30 -0.05
N ARG A 41 1.76 -5.12 0.98
CA ARG A 41 2.76 -6.18 0.97
C ARG A 41 2.48 -7.22 -0.10
N GLU A 42 1.22 -7.59 -0.27
CA GLU A 42 0.84 -8.57 -1.29
C GLU A 42 1.09 -8.02 -2.69
N ARG A 43 0.80 -6.75 -2.91
CA ARG A 43 1.06 -6.13 -4.21
C ARG A 43 2.56 -6.04 -4.50
N MET A 44 3.35 -5.74 -3.49
CA MET A 44 4.80 -5.70 -3.65
C MET A 44 5.36 -7.07 -4.02
N GLN A 45 4.86 -8.12 -3.36
CA GLN A 45 5.27 -9.48 -3.65
C GLN A 45 4.91 -9.88 -5.07
N ALA A 46 3.71 -9.53 -5.51
CA ALA A 46 3.26 -9.83 -6.86
C ALA A 46 4.15 -9.16 -7.90
N ASN A 47 4.53 -7.91 -7.65
CA ASN A 47 5.43 -7.18 -8.54
C ASN A 47 6.81 -7.84 -8.60
N ASN A 48 7.33 -8.28 -7.46
CA ASN A 48 8.61 -8.96 -7.41
C ASN A 48 8.59 -10.26 -8.21
N LEU A 49 7.52 -11.02 -8.06
CA LEU A 49 7.36 -12.27 -8.81
C LEU A 49 7.24 -12.02 -10.31
N GLY A 50 6.66 -10.89 -10.68
CA GLY A 50 6.49 -10.53 -12.08
C GLY A 50 7.77 -10.08 -12.77
N VAL A 51 8.82 -9.82 -12.01
CA VAL A 51 10.10 -9.34 -12.54
C VAL A 51 10.94 -10.48 -13.09
N HIS A 52 10.65 -11.68 -12.70
CA HIS A 52 11.41 -12.86 -13.16
C HIS A 52 11.04 -13.28 -14.59
#